data_03930ffbbf62000701ae5a5c76a78609
#
_entry.id   03930ffbbf62000701ae5a5c76a78609
#
_cell.length_a   1.000
_cell.length_b   1.000
_cell.length_c   1.000
_cell.angle_alpha   90.00
_cell.angle_beta   90.00
_cell.angle_gamma   90.00
#
_symmetry.space_group_name_H-M   'P 1'
#
loop_
_entity.id
_entity.type
_entity.pdbx_description
1 polymer ?
#
loop_
_entity_poly.entity_id
_entity_poly.type
_entity_poly.pdbx_seq_one_letter_code
_entity_poly.pdbx_strand_id
1 'polypeptide(L)'
;MPRRVTRDTKTPPLPQRAGIDPVAFTLPNDPGAALDIAGSTHPNQPVRTVADFLVARFYPHNPRIITDRLERGEIRTDNGRILTGDSPYVPGLTIWYYRELPEEPQLPDDLPVLYEDEHVLAVDKPHFLPTTPRGAFVAQTALTKLRVREGNPLLVPVHRLDRATAGVLLFAKTVPARGLFQTMFARREVFKEYLAVARPIPDPQARAAALSGELTVRTRIEKIRGELQVRQWDQPSCERELLNPNATTGVRILTVFDAPGPHHTADT
;
A
#
# COMPACT_ATOMS: atom_id res chain seq x y z
N MET A 1 -16.03 11.72 -19.77
CA MET A 1 -15.28 11.99 -18.53
C MET A 1 -15.83 11.10 -17.43
N PRO A 2 -15.08 10.13 -16.89
CA PRO A 2 -15.58 9.32 -15.78
C PRO A 2 -15.49 10.14 -14.50
N ARG A 3 -16.60 10.21 -13.76
CA ARG A 3 -16.72 10.85 -12.45
C ARG A 3 -15.63 10.29 -11.53
N ARG A 4 -14.73 11.17 -11.08
CA ARG A 4 -13.88 10.95 -9.92
C ARG A 4 -14.80 10.62 -8.76
N VAL A 5 -14.84 9.37 -8.33
CA VAL A 5 -15.43 9.01 -7.04
C VAL A 5 -14.53 9.68 -6.01
N THR A 6 -14.93 10.85 -5.55
CA THR A 6 -14.43 11.44 -4.32
C THR A 6 -14.71 10.39 -3.24
N ARG A 7 -13.67 9.75 -2.71
CA ARG A 7 -13.80 9.04 -1.45
C ARG A 7 -14.20 10.10 -0.44
N ASP A 8 -15.48 10.18 -0.14
CA ASP A 8 -15.96 10.84 1.04
C ASP A 8 -15.17 10.23 2.20
N THR A 9 -14.41 11.06 2.87
CA THR A 9 -13.62 10.66 4.05
C THR A 9 -14.56 10.56 5.24
N LYS A 10 -15.57 9.66 5.13
CA LYS A 10 -16.43 9.33 6.27
C LYS A 10 -15.55 8.75 7.35
N THR A 11 -15.64 9.28 8.55
CA THR A 11 -15.02 8.69 9.73
C THR A 11 -15.55 7.26 9.89
N PRO A 12 -14.69 6.23 9.92
CA PRO A 12 -15.16 4.88 10.12
C PRO A 12 -16.00 4.75 11.40
N PRO A 13 -17.09 4.00 11.39
CA PRO A 13 -17.94 3.80 12.59
C PRO A 13 -17.30 2.82 13.59
N LEU A 14 -16.20 2.21 13.24
CA LEU A 14 -15.38 1.37 14.09
C LEU A 14 -14.03 2.03 14.36
N PRO A 15 -13.51 2.00 15.59
CA PRO A 15 -12.20 2.56 15.93
C PRO A 15 -11.07 1.72 15.27
N GLN A 16 -9.88 2.29 15.22
CA GLN A 16 -8.69 1.50 14.86
C GLN A 16 -8.41 0.44 15.92
N ARG A 17 -7.88 -0.70 15.52
CA ARG A 17 -7.33 -1.74 16.40
C ARG A 17 -5.85 -1.94 16.12
N ALA A 18 -5.02 -1.79 17.14
CA ALA A 18 -3.57 -1.93 17.00
C ALA A 18 -3.01 -1.16 15.77
N GLY A 19 -3.43 0.08 15.56
CA GLY A 19 -2.99 0.94 14.45
C GLY A 19 -3.59 0.60 13.08
N ILE A 20 -4.50 -0.39 13.00
CA ILE A 20 -5.10 -0.87 11.75
C ILE A 20 -6.52 -0.32 11.62
N ASP A 21 -6.79 0.29 10.46
CA ASP A 21 -8.11 0.80 10.13
C ASP A 21 -9.11 -0.34 9.85
N PRO A 22 -10.40 -0.18 10.23
CA PRO A 22 -11.46 -1.03 9.74
C PRO A 22 -11.61 -0.87 8.22
N VAL A 23 -12.19 -1.84 7.57
CA VAL A 23 -12.38 -1.90 6.12
C VAL A 23 -13.83 -1.69 5.77
N ALA A 24 -14.09 -0.82 4.80
CA ALA A 24 -15.40 -0.68 4.18
C ALA A 24 -15.56 -1.70 3.05
N PHE A 25 -16.74 -2.32 2.99
CA PHE A 25 -17.15 -3.20 1.90
C PHE A 25 -18.60 -2.88 1.51
N THR A 26 -18.82 -2.58 0.24
CA THR A 26 -20.17 -2.35 -0.28
C THR A 26 -20.74 -3.66 -0.81
N LEU A 27 -21.88 -4.06 -0.27
CA LEU A 27 -22.58 -5.27 -0.68
C LEU A 27 -22.98 -5.17 -2.16
N PRO A 28 -22.69 -6.17 -2.99
CA PRO A 28 -23.05 -6.19 -4.41
C PRO A 28 -24.57 -6.05 -4.63
N ASN A 29 -24.94 -5.49 -5.78
CA ASN A 29 -26.35 -5.45 -6.17
C ASN A 29 -26.89 -6.83 -6.51
N ASP A 30 -26.05 -7.70 -7.05
CA ASP A 30 -26.32 -9.10 -7.32
C ASP A 30 -25.37 -9.98 -6.50
N PRO A 31 -25.85 -10.53 -5.37
CA PRO A 31 -25.03 -11.40 -4.54
C PRO A 31 -24.67 -12.73 -5.22
N GLY A 32 -25.55 -13.28 -6.08
CA GLY A 32 -25.28 -14.54 -6.79
C GLY A 32 -24.13 -14.41 -7.76
N ALA A 33 -24.14 -13.42 -8.65
CA ALA A 33 -23.02 -13.15 -9.57
C ALA A 33 -21.71 -12.87 -8.84
N ALA A 34 -21.76 -12.21 -7.68
CA ALA A 34 -20.57 -11.94 -6.89
C ALA A 34 -19.98 -13.19 -6.23
N LEU A 35 -20.80 -14.18 -5.89
CA LEU A 35 -20.38 -15.47 -5.36
C LEU A 35 -19.82 -16.37 -6.46
N ASP A 36 -20.42 -16.38 -7.64
CA ASP A 36 -19.92 -17.14 -8.81
C ASP A 36 -18.51 -16.73 -9.22
N ILE A 37 -18.25 -15.42 -9.31
CA ILE A 37 -16.91 -14.88 -9.60
C ILE A 37 -15.86 -15.32 -8.55
N ALA A 38 -16.30 -15.52 -7.32
CA ALA A 38 -15.43 -15.89 -6.21
C ALA A 38 -15.12 -17.39 -6.16
N GLY A 39 -15.75 -18.22 -7.01
CA GLY A 39 -15.61 -19.67 -6.96
C GLY A 39 -16.22 -20.25 -5.68
N SER A 40 -17.32 -19.70 -5.20
CA SER A 40 -18.01 -20.19 -4.02
C SER A 40 -18.47 -21.63 -4.22
N THR A 41 -18.23 -22.47 -3.20
CA THR A 41 -18.64 -23.88 -3.22
C THR A 41 -20.16 -24.09 -3.08
N HIS A 42 -20.92 -23.01 -2.84
CA HIS A 42 -22.37 -23.04 -2.62
C HIS A 42 -23.12 -21.98 -3.46
N PRO A 43 -23.05 -22.02 -4.80
CA PRO A 43 -23.65 -20.99 -5.66
C PRO A 43 -25.18 -20.92 -5.60
N ASN A 44 -25.86 -21.93 -5.07
CA ASN A 44 -27.32 -22.04 -5.07
C ASN A 44 -28.01 -21.76 -3.72
N GLN A 45 -27.28 -21.36 -2.68
CA GLN A 45 -27.94 -20.97 -1.45
C GLN A 45 -28.49 -19.55 -1.55
N PRO A 46 -29.79 -19.32 -1.23
CA PRO A 46 -30.35 -18.00 -1.25
C PRO A 46 -29.69 -17.11 -0.19
N VAL A 47 -29.09 -16.00 -0.61
CA VAL A 47 -28.54 -14.98 0.29
C VAL A 47 -29.69 -14.14 0.85
N ARG A 48 -30.08 -14.39 2.09
CA ARG A 48 -31.15 -13.64 2.78
C ARG A 48 -30.62 -12.60 3.75
N THR A 49 -29.48 -12.91 4.39
CA THR A 49 -28.87 -12.05 5.40
C THR A 49 -27.47 -11.58 4.95
N VAL A 50 -26.98 -10.55 5.63
CA VAL A 50 -25.58 -10.11 5.48
C VAL A 50 -24.63 -11.25 5.90
N ALA A 51 -25.00 -12.00 6.93
CA ALA A 51 -24.22 -13.16 7.40
C ALA A 51 -24.10 -14.22 6.31
N ASP A 52 -25.18 -14.60 5.65
CA ASP A 52 -25.16 -15.58 4.55
C ASP A 52 -24.14 -15.20 3.48
N PHE A 53 -24.20 -13.94 3.05
CA PHE A 53 -23.29 -13.42 2.02
C PHE A 53 -21.83 -13.44 2.47
N LEU A 54 -21.53 -12.94 3.67
CA LEU A 54 -20.15 -12.84 4.17
C LEU A 54 -19.53 -14.23 4.38
N VAL A 55 -20.32 -15.19 4.89
CA VAL A 55 -19.89 -16.57 5.02
C VAL A 55 -19.59 -17.17 3.65
N ALA A 56 -20.54 -17.12 2.72
CA ALA A 56 -20.39 -17.70 1.39
C ALA A 56 -19.21 -17.09 0.62
N ARG A 57 -18.98 -15.79 0.78
CA ARG A 57 -17.98 -15.04 0.02
C ARG A 57 -16.55 -15.13 0.57
N PHE A 58 -16.41 -15.14 1.89
CA PHE A 58 -15.10 -15.00 2.54
C PHE A 58 -14.71 -16.16 3.44
N TYR A 59 -15.67 -16.88 4.02
CA TYR A 59 -15.42 -17.89 5.02
C TYR A 59 -16.27 -19.16 4.84
N PRO A 60 -16.34 -19.73 3.62
CA PRO A 60 -17.22 -20.88 3.36
C PRO A 60 -16.88 -22.10 4.21
N HIS A 61 -15.62 -22.24 4.65
CA HIS A 61 -15.17 -23.37 5.46
C HIS A 61 -15.17 -23.10 6.97
N ASN A 62 -15.41 -21.85 7.39
CA ASN A 62 -15.45 -21.48 8.81
C ASN A 62 -16.48 -20.37 9.08
N PRO A 63 -17.79 -20.68 9.08
CA PRO A 63 -18.87 -19.73 9.30
C PRO A 63 -18.79 -19.01 10.65
N ARG A 64 -18.21 -19.68 11.67
CA ARG A 64 -18.10 -19.13 13.04
C ARG A 64 -17.37 -17.79 13.08
N ILE A 65 -16.41 -17.57 12.22
CA ILE A 65 -15.70 -16.29 12.14
C ILE A 65 -16.66 -15.11 11.95
N ILE A 66 -17.67 -15.27 11.09
CA ILE A 66 -18.66 -14.22 10.85
C ILE A 66 -19.65 -14.13 12.00
N THR A 67 -20.14 -15.26 12.52
CA THR A 67 -21.07 -15.29 13.65
C THR A 67 -20.49 -14.60 14.87
N ASP A 68 -19.25 -14.96 15.26
CA ASP A 68 -18.56 -14.37 16.40
C ASP A 68 -18.34 -12.86 16.24
N ARG A 69 -18.08 -12.40 15.01
CA ARG A 69 -17.90 -10.95 14.73
C ARG A 69 -19.23 -10.20 14.84
N LEU A 70 -20.31 -10.76 14.36
CA LEU A 70 -21.65 -10.18 14.49
C LEU A 70 -22.06 -10.11 15.96
N GLU A 71 -21.84 -11.15 16.74
CA GLU A 71 -22.12 -11.18 18.18
C GLU A 71 -21.30 -10.14 18.95
N ARG A 72 -20.03 -9.93 18.59
CA ARG A 72 -19.18 -8.89 19.18
C ARG A 72 -19.46 -7.48 18.67
N GLY A 73 -20.42 -7.28 17.74
CA GLY A 73 -20.76 -5.98 17.16
C GLY A 73 -19.64 -5.38 16.30
N GLU A 74 -18.81 -6.22 15.70
CA GLU A 74 -17.64 -5.85 14.91
C GLU A 74 -17.98 -5.62 13.44
N ILE A 75 -19.24 -5.78 13.04
CA ILE A 75 -19.72 -5.48 11.70
C ILE A 75 -20.81 -4.39 11.82
N ARG A 76 -20.56 -3.24 11.22
CA ARG A 76 -21.42 -2.06 11.32
C ARG A 76 -21.71 -1.44 9.96
N THR A 77 -22.82 -0.77 9.85
CA THR A 77 -23.15 0.08 8.69
C THR A 77 -22.46 1.44 8.78
N ASP A 78 -22.45 2.21 7.70
CA ASP A 78 -21.85 3.57 7.66
C ASP A 78 -22.33 4.52 8.80
N ASN A 79 -23.59 4.37 9.23
CA ASN A 79 -24.16 5.16 10.31
C ASN A 79 -23.92 4.56 11.70
N GLY A 80 -23.08 3.54 11.81
CA GLY A 80 -22.68 2.92 13.09
C GLY A 80 -23.64 1.85 13.61
N ARG A 81 -24.77 1.55 12.92
CA ARG A 81 -25.70 0.50 13.34
C ARG A 81 -24.99 -0.85 13.34
N ILE A 82 -25.05 -1.56 14.45
CA ILE A 82 -24.54 -2.92 14.59
C ILE A 82 -25.39 -3.87 13.75
N LEU A 83 -24.76 -4.74 12.98
CA LEU A 83 -25.41 -5.83 12.26
C LEU A 83 -25.37 -7.10 13.11
N THR A 84 -26.45 -7.88 13.02
CA THR A 84 -26.63 -9.18 13.69
C THR A 84 -26.73 -10.29 12.65
N GLY A 85 -26.77 -11.56 13.09
CA GLY A 85 -26.96 -12.71 12.20
C GLY A 85 -28.21 -12.61 11.32
N ASP A 86 -29.29 -12.01 11.86
CA ASP A 86 -30.57 -11.86 11.18
C ASP A 86 -30.70 -10.59 10.34
N SER A 87 -29.64 -9.75 10.29
CA SER A 87 -29.67 -8.50 9.51
C SER A 87 -29.87 -8.81 8.03
N PRO A 88 -30.98 -8.28 7.41
CA PRO A 88 -31.30 -8.61 6.04
C PRO A 88 -30.22 -8.13 5.06
N TYR A 89 -30.02 -8.88 3.99
CA TYR A 89 -29.16 -8.45 2.89
C TYR A 89 -29.79 -7.24 2.17
N VAL A 90 -29.05 -6.15 2.09
CA VAL A 90 -29.47 -4.94 1.38
C VAL A 90 -28.44 -4.62 0.29
N PRO A 91 -28.79 -4.73 -1.00
CA PRO A 91 -27.89 -4.36 -2.09
C PRO A 91 -27.38 -2.93 -1.95
N GLY A 92 -26.11 -2.71 -2.23
CA GLY A 92 -25.47 -1.39 -2.13
C GLY A 92 -25.19 -0.89 -0.70
N LEU A 93 -25.59 -1.63 0.34
CA LEU A 93 -25.27 -1.28 1.72
C LEU A 93 -23.74 -1.35 1.94
N THR A 94 -23.16 -0.28 2.46
CA THR A 94 -21.75 -0.30 2.91
C THR A 94 -21.67 -0.76 4.35
N ILE A 95 -20.85 -1.76 4.58
CA ILE A 95 -20.55 -2.32 5.90
C ILE A 95 -19.09 -2.11 6.23
N TRP A 96 -18.79 -2.00 7.53
CA TRP A 96 -17.46 -1.84 8.08
C TRP A 96 -17.14 -3.00 9.00
N TYR A 97 -15.92 -3.54 8.89
CA TYR A 97 -15.47 -4.66 9.69
C TYR A 97 -13.93 -4.65 9.84
N TYR A 98 -13.41 -5.45 10.76
CA TYR A 98 -11.98 -5.68 10.87
C TYR A 98 -11.55 -6.84 9.99
N ARG A 99 -10.43 -6.69 9.30
CA ARG A 99 -9.80 -7.82 8.61
C ARG A 99 -9.34 -8.85 9.64
N GLU A 100 -9.41 -10.11 9.27
CA GLU A 100 -8.65 -11.13 9.95
C GLU A 100 -7.18 -10.94 9.59
N LEU A 101 -6.33 -10.95 10.61
CA LEU A 101 -4.91 -10.81 10.42
C LEU A 101 -4.31 -12.20 10.42
N PRO A 102 -3.71 -12.64 9.31
CA PRO A 102 -2.91 -13.86 9.33
C PRO A 102 -1.74 -13.67 10.31
N GLU A 103 -1.20 -14.76 10.79
CA GLU A 103 0.06 -14.71 11.52
C GLU A 103 1.16 -14.17 10.60
N GLU A 104 1.73 -13.02 10.97
CA GLU A 104 2.76 -12.35 10.20
C GLU A 104 4.12 -12.60 10.84
N PRO A 105 5.17 -12.91 10.06
CA PRO A 105 6.52 -12.99 10.61
C PRO A 105 6.91 -11.62 11.18
N GLN A 106 7.62 -11.63 12.28
CA GLN A 106 8.14 -10.41 12.88
C GLN A 106 9.14 -9.73 11.92
N LEU A 107 8.89 -8.47 11.64
CA LEU A 107 9.76 -7.62 10.83
C LEU A 107 10.48 -6.61 11.72
N PRO A 108 11.60 -6.04 11.25
CA PRO A 108 12.30 -4.98 11.98
C PRO A 108 11.33 -3.89 12.43
N ASP A 109 11.41 -3.47 13.69
CA ASP A 109 10.56 -2.45 14.30
C ASP A 109 11.34 -1.23 14.78
N ASP A 110 12.64 -1.25 14.64
CA ASP A 110 13.47 -0.08 14.85
C ASP A 110 13.20 0.95 13.74
N LEU A 111 12.52 2.03 14.13
CA LEU A 111 12.16 3.15 13.28
C LEU A 111 12.64 4.43 13.97
N PRO A 112 13.97 4.71 13.94
CA PRO A 112 14.54 5.89 14.57
C PRO A 112 13.87 7.16 14.05
N VAL A 113 13.54 8.07 14.99
CA VAL A 113 13.01 9.38 14.62
C VAL A 113 14.17 10.27 14.18
N LEU A 114 14.08 10.76 12.95
CA LEU A 114 15.05 11.69 12.38
C LEU A 114 14.66 13.14 12.60
N TYR A 115 13.35 13.40 12.59
CA TYR A 115 12.77 14.73 12.83
C TYR A 115 11.33 14.59 13.26
N GLU A 116 10.87 15.46 14.15
CA GLU A 116 9.48 15.55 14.57
C GLU A 116 9.10 16.99 14.94
N ASP A 117 7.89 17.39 14.51
CA ASP A 117 7.21 18.60 14.96
C ASP A 117 5.70 18.34 15.15
N GLU A 118 4.89 19.40 15.21
CA GLU A 118 3.43 19.30 15.35
C GLU A 118 2.72 18.76 14.11
N HIS A 119 3.38 18.79 12.94
CA HIS A 119 2.79 18.48 11.64
C HIS A 119 3.32 17.19 11.01
N VAL A 120 4.60 16.91 11.22
CA VAL A 120 5.31 15.84 10.53
C VAL A 120 6.15 15.00 11.49
N LEU A 121 6.24 13.72 11.19
CA LEU A 121 7.17 12.77 11.78
C LEU A 121 8.01 12.17 10.64
N ALA A 122 9.33 12.31 10.71
CA ALA A 122 10.29 11.69 9.82
C ALA A 122 11.01 10.56 10.55
N VAL A 123 11.04 9.39 9.95
CA VAL A 123 11.72 8.22 10.53
C VAL A 123 12.68 7.60 9.52
N ASP A 124 13.69 6.88 10.01
CA ASP A 124 14.51 5.99 9.19
C ASP A 124 13.83 4.62 9.09
N LYS A 125 13.31 4.33 7.91
CA LYS A 125 12.64 3.04 7.66
C LYS A 125 13.68 1.97 7.32
N PRO A 126 13.75 0.86 8.06
CA PRO A 126 14.67 -0.21 7.73
C PRO A 126 14.30 -0.93 6.43
N HIS A 127 15.28 -1.65 5.85
CA HIS A 127 15.03 -2.59 4.76
C HIS A 127 13.99 -3.64 5.16
N PHE A 128 13.26 -4.13 4.19
CA PHE A 128 12.28 -5.23 4.30
C PHE A 128 11.02 -4.91 5.10
N LEU A 129 10.88 -3.74 5.71
CA LEU A 129 9.66 -3.28 6.35
C LEU A 129 8.76 -2.58 5.32
N PRO A 130 7.50 -3.05 5.07
CA PRO A 130 6.55 -2.34 4.22
C PRO A 130 6.14 -0.98 4.81
N THR A 131 5.87 0.01 3.97
CA THR A 131 5.39 1.32 4.42
C THR A 131 3.96 1.27 4.95
N THR A 132 3.07 0.60 4.21
CA THR A 132 1.61 0.54 4.50
C THR A 132 1.07 -0.87 4.34
N PRO A 133 -0.06 -1.18 4.99
CA PRO A 133 -0.75 -2.46 4.84
C PRO A 133 -1.01 -2.83 3.37
N ARG A 134 -0.46 -3.95 2.92
CA ARG A 134 -0.68 -4.50 1.58
C ARG A 134 -0.32 -5.98 1.51
N GLY A 135 -1.17 -6.78 0.83
CA GLY A 135 -0.95 -8.22 0.66
C GLY A 135 -0.90 -8.95 2.00
N ALA A 136 0.16 -9.71 2.23
CA ALA A 136 0.36 -10.51 3.43
C ALA A 136 0.78 -9.71 4.68
N PHE A 137 1.15 -8.43 4.52
CA PHE A 137 1.59 -7.58 5.63
C PHE A 137 0.55 -6.53 5.92
N VAL A 138 0.00 -6.54 7.12
CA VAL A 138 -0.98 -5.60 7.64
C VAL A 138 -0.51 -5.00 8.97
N ALA A 139 -0.21 -5.85 9.95
CA ALA A 139 0.32 -5.45 11.25
C ALA A 139 1.80 -5.05 11.16
N GLN A 140 2.60 -5.82 10.42
CA GLN A 140 4.03 -5.60 10.28
C GLN A 140 4.34 -4.57 9.19
N THR A 141 3.90 -3.32 9.40
CA THR A 141 4.19 -2.19 8.52
C THR A 141 4.65 -0.96 9.31
N ALA A 142 5.42 -0.08 8.69
CA ALA A 142 5.88 1.15 9.34
C ALA A 142 4.70 1.98 9.86
N LEU A 143 3.63 2.13 9.05
CA LEU A 143 2.43 2.88 9.46
C LEU A 143 1.78 2.29 10.71
N THR A 144 1.53 0.97 10.71
CA THR A 144 0.84 0.31 11.82
C THR A 144 1.65 0.40 13.12
N LYS A 145 2.96 0.10 13.03
CA LYS A 145 3.88 0.18 14.18
C LYS A 145 3.96 1.59 14.75
N LEU A 146 4.10 2.60 13.89
CA LEU A 146 4.18 4.00 14.32
C LEU A 146 2.88 4.51 14.91
N ARG A 147 1.72 4.16 14.36
CA ARG A 147 0.43 4.53 14.97
C ARG A 147 0.27 4.01 16.39
N VAL A 148 0.72 2.79 16.64
CA VAL A 148 0.71 2.21 18.00
C VAL A 148 1.72 2.90 18.89
N ARG A 149 2.96 3.08 18.45
CA ARG A 149 4.03 3.72 19.21
C ARG A 149 3.70 5.16 19.61
N GLU A 150 3.23 5.96 18.64
CA GLU A 150 2.93 7.38 18.84
C GLU A 150 1.52 7.62 19.43
N GLY A 151 0.69 6.59 19.59
CA GLY A 151 -0.70 6.74 20.02
C GLY A 151 -1.54 7.63 19.10
N ASN A 152 -1.13 7.79 17.83
CA ASN A 152 -1.76 8.70 16.87
C ASN A 152 -2.44 7.95 15.72
N PRO A 153 -3.77 7.76 15.79
CA PRO A 153 -4.53 7.09 14.73
C PRO A 153 -4.61 7.90 13.43
N LEU A 154 -4.34 9.21 13.47
CA LEU A 154 -4.39 10.09 12.30
C LEU A 154 -3.09 10.04 11.48
N LEU A 155 -2.04 9.40 12.01
CA LEU A 155 -0.76 9.30 11.34
C LEU A 155 -0.93 8.62 9.98
N VAL A 156 -0.43 9.25 8.91
CA VAL A 156 -0.45 8.70 7.54
C VAL A 156 0.84 9.03 6.81
N PRO A 157 1.39 8.11 6.02
CA PRO A 157 2.56 8.41 5.21
C PRO A 157 2.20 9.39 4.10
N VAL A 158 3.06 10.38 3.85
CA VAL A 158 2.89 11.35 2.78
C VAL A 158 3.48 10.87 1.45
N HIS A 159 4.40 9.95 1.51
CA HIS A 159 4.95 9.17 0.41
C HIS A 159 5.21 7.73 0.87
N ARG A 160 5.76 6.92 0.00
CA ARG A 160 6.11 5.55 0.35
C ARG A 160 7.48 5.18 -0.18
N LEU A 161 8.18 4.36 0.57
CA LEU A 161 9.33 3.59 0.13
C LEU A 161 8.89 2.14 -0.11
N ASP A 162 9.49 1.50 -1.09
CA ASP A 162 9.25 0.07 -1.32
C ASP A 162 9.81 -0.77 -0.17
N ARG A 163 9.37 -2.00 -0.07
CA ARG A 163 9.77 -2.89 1.03
C ARG A 163 11.29 -3.05 1.13
N ALA A 164 11.96 -3.20 0.00
CA ALA A 164 13.42 -3.36 -0.05
C ALA A 164 14.20 -2.05 0.15
N THR A 165 13.55 -0.88 0.11
CA THR A 165 14.19 0.43 0.22
C THR A 165 14.18 0.87 1.67
N ALA A 166 15.35 1.23 2.20
CA ALA A 166 15.49 1.88 3.51
C ALA A 166 15.60 3.40 3.37
N GLY A 167 15.52 4.13 4.48
CA GLY A 167 15.78 5.56 4.57
C GLY A 167 14.58 6.40 4.96
N VAL A 168 14.66 7.70 4.70
CA VAL A 168 13.74 8.72 5.20
C VAL A 168 12.31 8.48 4.73
N LEU A 169 11.41 8.27 5.68
CA LEU A 169 9.98 8.11 5.46
C LEU A 169 9.20 9.14 6.28
N LEU A 170 8.38 9.95 5.59
CA LEU A 170 7.64 11.04 6.20
C LEU A 170 6.19 10.65 6.47
N PHE A 171 5.69 11.03 7.65
CA PHE A 171 4.30 10.87 8.05
C PHE A 171 3.70 12.22 8.43
N ALA A 172 2.50 12.50 7.96
CA ALA A 172 1.70 13.61 8.46
C ALA A 172 1.01 13.19 9.75
N LYS A 173 1.07 14.05 10.78
CA LYS A 173 0.50 13.83 12.10
C LYS A 173 -0.96 14.29 12.21
N THR A 174 -1.38 15.17 11.30
CA THR A 174 -2.72 15.79 11.31
C THR A 174 -3.36 15.75 9.93
N VAL A 175 -4.69 15.89 9.88
CA VAL A 175 -5.43 15.92 8.60
C VAL A 175 -5.04 17.11 7.73
N PRO A 176 -4.89 18.36 8.24
CA PRO A 176 -4.41 19.48 7.44
C PRO A 176 -3.01 19.26 6.85
N ALA A 177 -2.06 18.79 7.67
CA ALA A 177 -0.71 18.49 7.25
C ALA A 177 -0.69 17.43 6.11
N ARG A 178 -1.55 16.41 6.19
CA ARG A 178 -1.68 15.39 5.13
C ARG A 178 -1.97 16.03 3.77
N GLY A 179 -2.95 16.93 3.68
CA GLY A 179 -3.33 17.60 2.44
C GLY A 179 -2.18 18.42 1.86
N LEU A 180 -1.49 19.17 2.71
CA LEU A 180 -0.34 19.99 2.34
C LEU A 180 0.80 19.15 1.75
N PHE A 181 1.30 18.18 2.52
CA PHE A 181 2.44 17.35 2.07
C PHE A 181 2.12 16.49 0.85
N GLN A 182 0.92 15.90 0.77
CA GLN A 182 0.52 15.13 -0.42
C GLN A 182 0.46 16.02 -1.68
N THR A 183 0.07 17.27 -1.52
CA THR A 183 0.05 18.25 -2.63
C THR A 183 1.47 18.59 -3.09
N MET A 184 2.43 18.78 -2.19
CA MET A 184 3.84 19.01 -2.53
C MET A 184 4.41 17.85 -3.36
N PHE A 185 4.17 16.60 -2.95
CA PHE A 185 4.60 15.44 -3.72
C PHE A 185 3.93 15.35 -5.08
N ALA A 186 2.63 15.65 -5.17
CA ALA A 186 1.89 15.64 -6.43
C ALA A 186 2.38 16.73 -7.41
N ARG A 187 2.80 17.89 -6.89
CA ARG A 187 3.37 18.99 -7.66
C ARG A 187 4.85 18.84 -7.97
N ARG A 188 5.50 17.77 -7.47
CA ARG A 188 6.94 17.54 -7.62
C ARG A 188 7.80 18.64 -6.98
N GLU A 189 7.33 19.24 -5.93
CA GLU A 189 8.04 20.29 -5.14
C GLU A 189 8.98 19.65 -4.09
N VAL A 190 9.34 18.36 -4.26
CA VAL A 190 10.17 17.60 -3.34
C VAL A 190 11.41 17.11 -4.08
N PHE A 191 12.58 17.49 -3.58
CA PHE A 191 13.85 16.91 -4.01
C PHE A 191 14.09 15.58 -3.28
N LYS A 192 14.51 14.55 -4.02
CA LYS A 192 14.77 13.22 -3.47
C LYS A 192 16.13 12.71 -3.96
N GLU A 193 16.93 12.24 -3.03
CA GLU A 193 18.21 11.62 -3.30
C GLU A 193 18.23 10.19 -2.76
N TYR A 194 18.86 9.29 -3.51
CA TYR A 194 18.95 7.87 -3.18
C TYR A 194 20.37 7.37 -3.40
N LEU A 195 20.82 6.50 -2.51
CA LEU A 195 22.01 5.67 -2.74
C LEU A 195 21.56 4.29 -3.19
N ALA A 196 22.18 3.76 -4.23
CA ALA A 196 21.89 2.44 -4.75
C ALA A 196 23.16 1.71 -5.16
N VAL A 197 23.19 0.41 -4.92
CA VAL A 197 24.18 -0.49 -5.52
C VAL A 197 23.55 -1.09 -6.77
N ALA A 198 24.24 -0.95 -7.90
CA ALA A 198 23.74 -1.40 -9.19
C ALA A 198 24.84 -2.10 -9.98
N ARG A 199 24.44 -2.85 -11.01
CA ARG A 199 25.39 -3.35 -12.00
C ARG A 199 26.00 -2.18 -12.77
N PRO A 200 27.22 -2.33 -13.30
CA PRO A 200 27.84 -1.31 -14.13
C PRO A 200 26.93 -0.91 -15.30
N ILE A 201 26.93 0.39 -15.63
CA ILE A 201 26.23 0.88 -16.82
C ILE A 201 26.90 0.26 -18.05
N PRO A 202 26.15 -0.48 -18.89
CA PRO A 202 26.73 -1.21 -20.04
C PRO A 202 27.33 -0.26 -21.08
N ASP A 203 26.66 0.84 -21.39
CA ASP A 203 27.14 1.82 -22.37
C ASP A 203 28.34 2.60 -21.83
N PRO A 204 29.52 2.53 -22.50
CA PRO A 204 30.73 3.21 -22.05
C PRO A 204 30.60 4.74 -21.97
N GLN A 205 29.86 5.36 -22.90
CA GLN A 205 29.67 6.81 -22.92
C GLN A 205 28.79 7.28 -21.75
N ALA A 206 27.67 6.61 -21.54
CA ALA A 206 26.80 6.87 -20.39
C ALA A 206 27.53 6.63 -19.06
N ARG A 207 28.38 5.59 -18.98
CA ARG A 207 29.20 5.33 -17.79
C ARG A 207 30.20 6.45 -17.55
N ALA A 208 30.91 6.92 -18.58
CA ALA A 208 31.86 8.02 -18.47
C ALA A 208 31.16 9.31 -18.01
N ALA A 209 29.98 9.62 -18.57
CA ALA A 209 29.17 10.77 -18.15
C ALA A 209 28.76 10.66 -16.68
N ALA A 210 28.31 9.49 -16.21
CA ALA A 210 27.92 9.28 -14.82
C ALA A 210 29.11 9.30 -13.83
N LEU A 211 30.33 8.98 -14.29
CA LEU A 211 31.57 9.09 -13.50
C LEU A 211 32.10 10.52 -13.41
N SER A 212 32.00 11.29 -14.51
CA SER A 212 32.53 12.66 -14.59
C SER A 212 31.54 13.73 -14.07
N GLY A 213 30.29 13.37 -13.90
CA GLY A 213 29.25 14.32 -13.52
C GLY A 213 27.91 13.63 -13.25
N GLU A 214 26.84 14.15 -13.87
CA GLU A 214 25.51 13.58 -13.75
C GLU A 214 24.99 13.15 -15.12
N LEU A 215 24.60 11.87 -15.21
CA LEU A 215 23.84 11.34 -16.34
C LEU A 215 22.35 11.57 -16.11
N THR A 216 21.70 12.31 -16.99
CA THR A 216 20.24 12.47 -16.95
C THR A 216 19.55 11.35 -17.70
N VAL A 217 18.71 10.61 -16.98
CA VAL A 217 17.84 9.55 -17.54
C VAL A 217 16.41 10.05 -17.60
N ARG A 218 15.80 10.02 -18.78
CA ARG A 218 14.41 10.40 -19.00
C ARG A 218 13.60 9.18 -19.41
N THR A 219 12.48 8.97 -18.74
CA THR A 219 11.59 7.83 -18.99
C THR A 219 10.14 8.27 -19.01
N ARG A 220 9.29 7.46 -19.64
CA ARG A 220 7.86 7.56 -19.51
C ARG A 220 7.35 6.38 -18.67
N ILE A 221 6.56 6.68 -17.66
CA ILE A 221 5.98 5.69 -16.74
C ILE A 221 4.46 5.85 -16.78
N GLU A 222 3.75 4.77 -17.10
CA GLU A 222 2.29 4.76 -17.12
C GLU A 222 1.73 3.63 -16.24
N LYS A 223 0.73 3.98 -15.45
CA LYS A 223 -0.05 3.03 -14.68
C LYS A 223 -1.38 2.79 -15.38
N ILE A 224 -1.54 1.59 -15.94
CA ILE A 224 -2.78 1.19 -16.59
C ILE A 224 -3.70 0.56 -15.54
N ARG A 225 -4.97 0.98 -15.53
CA ARG A 225 -5.96 0.43 -14.61
C ARG A 225 -6.19 -1.05 -14.90
N GLY A 226 -6.07 -1.88 -13.87
CA GLY A 226 -6.20 -3.35 -14.00
C GLY A 226 -4.87 -4.08 -14.20
N GLU A 227 -3.79 -3.40 -14.56
CA GLU A 227 -2.46 -3.99 -14.63
C GLU A 227 -1.72 -3.85 -13.29
N LEU A 228 -1.08 -4.94 -12.83
CA LEU A 228 -0.27 -4.92 -11.60
C LEU A 228 1.03 -4.13 -11.80
N GLN A 229 1.65 -4.29 -12.96
CA GLN A 229 2.91 -3.63 -13.31
C GLN A 229 2.64 -2.28 -13.98
N VAL A 230 3.57 -1.35 -13.83
CA VAL A 230 3.62 -0.12 -14.61
C VAL A 230 4.33 -0.41 -15.93
N ARG A 231 3.90 0.24 -17.01
CA ARG A 231 4.67 0.27 -18.25
C ARG A 231 5.71 1.37 -18.18
N GLN A 232 6.90 1.06 -18.63
CA GLN A 232 8.00 2.02 -18.67
C GLN A 232 8.66 2.00 -20.06
N TRP A 233 8.91 3.18 -20.58
CA TRP A 233 9.68 3.41 -21.81
C TRP A 233 10.92 4.21 -21.47
N ASP A 234 12.06 3.76 -21.94
CA ASP A 234 13.30 4.54 -21.94
C ASP A 234 13.26 5.65 -22.99
N GLN A 235 14.23 6.56 -22.96
CA GLN A 235 14.26 7.69 -23.90
C GLN A 235 14.25 7.25 -25.37
N PRO A 236 15.07 6.29 -25.85
CA PRO A 236 15.01 5.82 -27.23
C PRO A 236 13.65 5.23 -27.62
N SER A 237 12.97 4.55 -26.72
CA SER A 237 11.62 4.02 -26.96
C SER A 237 10.57 5.13 -26.99
N CYS A 238 10.70 6.17 -26.14
CA CYS A 238 9.85 7.34 -26.18
C CYS A 238 9.95 8.06 -27.52
N GLU A 239 11.16 8.23 -28.03
CA GLU A 239 11.41 8.91 -29.33
C GLU A 239 10.79 8.11 -30.49
N ARG A 240 10.94 6.78 -30.51
CA ARG A 240 10.34 5.91 -31.53
C ARG A 240 8.80 5.92 -31.53
N GLU A 241 8.21 6.00 -30.35
CA GLU A 241 6.75 5.95 -30.17
C GLU A 241 6.12 7.37 -30.06
N LEU A 242 6.90 8.43 -30.27
CA LEU A 242 6.48 9.84 -30.13
C LEU A 242 5.85 10.16 -28.76
N LEU A 243 6.36 9.55 -27.71
CA LEU A 243 5.91 9.74 -26.34
C LEU A 243 6.77 10.77 -25.63
N ASN A 244 6.15 11.64 -24.84
CA ASN A 244 6.88 12.57 -23.99
C ASN A 244 7.28 11.91 -22.67
N PRO A 245 8.56 11.95 -22.24
CA PRO A 245 8.97 11.53 -20.93
C PRO A 245 8.22 12.27 -19.82
N ASN A 246 7.84 11.58 -18.75
CA ASN A 246 7.18 12.15 -17.60
C ASN A 246 7.94 11.93 -16.27
N ALA A 247 9.09 11.29 -16.34
CA ALA A 247 10.02 11.10 -15.22
C ALA A 247 11.44 11.45 -15.65
N THR A 248 12.18 12.09 -14.75
CA THR A 248 13.59 12.46 -14.96
C THR A 248 14.38 12.08 -13.71
N THR A 249 15.50 11.41 -13.91
CA THR A 249 16.40 10.98 -12.83
C THR A 249 17.83 11.38 -13.18
N GLY A 250 18.50 12.10 -12.29
CA GLY A 250 19.94 12.30 -12.35
C GLY A 250 20.66 11.10 -11.74
N VAL A 251 21.68 10.60 -12.39
CA VAL A 251 22.48 9.46 -11.91
C VAL A 251 23.95 9.88 -11.88
N ARG A 252 24.61 9.68 -10.73
CA ARG A 252 26.04 9.91 -10.54
C ARG A 252 26.66 8.67 -9.91
N ILE A 253 27.77 8.19 -10.47
CA ILE A 253 28.53 7.10 -9.88
C ILE A 253 29.47 7.70 -8.82
N LEU A 254 29.31 7.25 -7.58
CA LEU A 254 30.17 7.68 -6.47
C LEU A 254 31.38 6.79 -6.32
N THR A 255 31.22 5.49 -6.51
CA THR A 255 32.26 4.49 -6.30
C THR A 255 32.00 3.29 -7.21
N VAL A 256 33.07 2.71 -7.72
CA VAL A 256 33.04 1.43 -8.46
C VAL A 256 33.71 0.39 -7.60
N PHE A 257 33.03 -0.73 -7.40
CA PHE A 257 33.56 -1.89 -6.70
C PHE A 257 33.85 -2.99 -7.71
N ASP A 258 34.95 -3.69 -7.55
CA ASP A 258 35.13 -4.96 -8.22
C ASP A 258 34.13 -5.96 -7.63
N ALA A 259 33.40 -6.67 -8.50
CA ALA A 259 32.54 -7.74 -8.02
C ALA A 259 33.43 -8.76 -7.29
N PRO A 260 33.09 -9.20 -6.07
CA PRO A 260 33.76 -10.34 -5.49
C PRO A 260 33.64 -11.49 -6.50
N GLY A 261 34.76 -12.05 -6.90
CA GLY A 261 34.78 -13.20 -7.81
C GLY A 261 33.84 -14.28 -7.28
N PRO A 262 33.34 -15.19 -8.12
CA PRO A 262 32.51 -16.28 -7.67
C PRO A 262 33.30 -17.00 -6.57
N HIS A 263 32.75 -17.02 -5.36
CA HIS A 263 33.31 -17.82 -4.29
C HIS A 263 33.33 -19.25 -4.80
N HIS A 264 34.50 -19.76 -5.13
CA HIS A 264 34.77 -21.18 -5.16
C HIS A 264 34.39 -21.68 -3.76
N THR A 265 33.23 -22.31 -3.62
CA THR A 265 33.00 -23.18 -2.50
C THR A 265 34.08 -24.25 -2.59
N ALA A 266 35.09 -24.09 -1.77
CA ALA A 266 36.07 -25.16 -1.55
C ALA A 266 35.27 -26.34 -0.97
N ASP A 267 35.17 -27.40 -1.77
CA ASP A 267 34.79 -28.72 -1.29
C ASP A 267 35.74 -29.09 -0.15
N THR A 268 35.19 -29.28 1.03
CA THR A 268 35.69 -30.16 2.07
C THR A 268 34.51 -30.79 2.78
#